data_6c7e590e8a12b0ce8a36c4b32d6f15db
#
_entry.id   6c7e590e8a12b0ce8a36c4b32d6f15db
#
_cell.length_a   1.000
_cell.length_b   1.000
_cell.length_c   1.000
_cell.angle_alpha   90.00
_cell.angle_beta   90.00
_cell.angle_gamma   90.00
#
_symmetry.space_group_name_H-M   'P 1'
#
loop_
_entity.id
_entity.type
_entity.pdbx_description
1 polymer ?
#
loop_
_entity_poly.entity_id
_entity_poly.type
_entity_poly.pdbx_seq_one_letter_code
_entity_poly.pdbx_strand_id
1 'polypeptide(L)'
;IPPRAARRSTTSGIADTVLKYGRQRLVLDNHRFIGNVGWRQNEQTYDAFTVVNRSLAQTTVTAGYIYNVNRVFSDESPVGNFRMNSPIFNVKYDGWRAGTLVGYGYLLDFDDLPANSTRTFGLRFAGGMPFGDDLKALYTLEYASQSDYRSNPADFNLNYYLAEGGINTGRFTAKLGYELLSGNGSKAFQTPLATLHAMNGWADGEPAWWLNLQA
;
A
#
# COMPACT_ATOMS: atom_id res chain seq x y z
N ILE A 1 -24.85 8.24 14.18
CA ILE A 1 -25.09 8.93 12.89
C ILE A 1 -24.51 8.01 11.82
N PRO A 2 -25.29 7.53 10.84
CA PRO A 2 -24.75 6.64 9.82
C PRO A 2 -23.76 7.39 8.92
N PRO A 3 -22.65 6.76 8.48
CA PRO A 3 -21.70 7.41 7.60
C PRO A 3 -22.36 7.74 6.26
N ARG A 4 -22.25 8.97 5.84
CA ARG A 4 -22.67 9.42 4.50
C ARG A 4 -21.76 8.78 3.45
N ALA A 5 -22.08 7.56 3.05
CA ALA A 5 -21.44 6.91 1.93
C ALA A 5 -22.11 7.36 0.63
N ALA A 6 -21.61 8.40 0.00
CA ALA A 6 -21.93 8.67 -1.39
C ALA A 6 -21.03 7.83 -2.29
N ARG A 7 -21.41 6.57 -2.53
CA ARG A 7 -20.81 5.78 -3.59
C ARG A 7 -21.46 6.16 -4.91
N ARG A 8 -20.73 6.81 -5.81
CA ARG A 8 -21.03 6.70 -7.23
C ARG A 8 -19.89 5.92 -7.90
N SER A 9 -20.14 4.65 -8.20
CA SER A 9 -19.35 3.89 -9.16
C SER A 9 -20.06 4.02 -10.50
N THR A 10 -19.44 4.65 -11.46
CA THR A 10 -19.90 4.69 -12.85
C THR A 10 -18.98 3.82 -13.66
N THR A 11 -19.53 2.79 -14.32
CA THR A 11 -18.83 2.07 -15.40
C THR A 11 -18.75 3.07 -16.56
N SER A 12 -17.53 3.48 -16.92
CA SER A 12 -17.31 4.32 -18.09
C SER A 12 -17.56 3.47 -19.35
N GLY A 13 -17.96 4.09 -20.44
CA GLY A 13 -18.06 3.43 -21.76
C GLY A 13 -16.70 2.99 -22.34
N ILE A 14 -15.60 3.10 -21.58
CA ILE A 14 -14.27 2.59 -21.89
C ILE A 14 -14.18 1.17 -21.35
N ALA A 15 -13.82 0.22 -22.21
CA ALA A 15 -13.74 -1.19 -21.86
C ALA A 15 -12.93 -1.43 -20.58
N ASP A 16 -13.45 -2.26 -19.69
CA ASP A 16 -12.79 -2.71 -18.45
C ASP A 16 -12.26 -1.58 -17.54
N THR A 17 -12.95 -0.44 -17.56
CA THR A 17 -12.56 0.73 -16.75
C THR A 17 -13.62 1.04 -15.70
N VAL A 18 -13.18 1.17 -14.45
CA VAL A 18 -14.00 1.57 -13.31
C VAL A 18 -13.53 2.92 -12.80
N LEU A 19 -14.44 3.88 -12.78
CA LEU A 19 -14.24 5.19 -12.15
C LEU A 19 -14.97 5.24 -10.82
N LYS A 20 -14.31 5.74 -9.77
CA LYS A 20 -14.92 5.97 -8.46
C LYS A 20 -14.62 7.38 -7.99
N TYR A 21 -15.61 8.04 -7.44
CA TYR A 21 -15.48 9.36 -6.83
C TYR A 21 -16.16 9.38 -5.47
N GLY A 22 -15.53 10.03 -4.49
CA GLY A 22 -16.04 10.18 -3.14
C GLY A 22 -15.38 9.22 -2.16
N ARG A 23 -16.04 9.00 -1.00
CA ARG A 23 -15.51 8.17 0.07
C ARG A 23 -15.47 6.70 -0.34
N GLN A 24 -14.29 6.12 -0.27
CA GLN A 24 -14.05 4.76 -0.71
C GLN A 24 -12.97 4.07 0.11
N ARG A 25 -13.04 2.74 0.17
CA ARG A 25 -11.93 1.90 0.61
C ARG A 25 -10.90 1.86 -0.50
N LEU A 26 -9.64 2.11 -0.16
CA LEU A 26 -8.51 1.96 -1.06
C LEU A 26 -7.46 1.09 -0.36
N VAL A 27 -7.12 0.00 -1.03
CA VAL A 27 -6.12 -0.96 -0.57
C VAL A 27 -5.28 -1.34 -1.76
N LEU A 28 -3.99 -1.11 -1.68
CA LEU A 28 -3.04 -1.42 -2.74
C LEU A 28 -2.01 -2.43 -2.22
N ASP A 29 -1.77 -3.43 -3.05
CA ASP A 29 -0.77 -4.49 -2.83
C ASP A 29 -0.91 -5.17 -1.46
N ASN A 30 0.14 -5.11 -0.64
CA ASN A 30 0.19 -5.69 0.69
C ASN A 30 -0.19 -4.71 1.81
N HIS A 31 -0.84 -3.60 1.51
CA HIS A 31 -1.23 -2.53 2.46
C HIS A 31 -0.04 -1.79 3.11
N ARG A 32 1.19 -1.98 2.62
CA ARG A 32 2.38 -1.37 3.22
C ARG A 32 2.41 0.14 3.03
N PHE A 33 1.89 0.64 1.91
CA PHE A 33 1.87 2.07 1.60
C PHE A 33 0.46 2.66 1.69
N ILE A 34 -0.53 1.97 1.12
CA ILE A 34 -1.92 2.41 1.13
C ILE A 34 -2.80 1.25 1.58
N GLY A 35 -3.40 1.40 2.75
CA GLY A 35 -4.23 0.39 3.39
C GLY A 35 -5.44 0.99 4.09
N ASN A 36 -6.34 0.12 4.53
CA ASN A 36 -7.60 0.52 5.16
C ASN A 36 -7.66 0.31 6.68
N VAL A 37 -6.61 -0.21 7.30
CA VAL A 37 -6.58 -0.55 8.73
C VAL A 37 -7.79 -1.40 9.14
N GLY A 38 -8.18 -2.36 8.30
CA GLY A 38 -9.45 -3.10 8.35
C GLY A 38 -9.65 -4.01 9.55
N TRP A 39 -8.66 -4.15 10.43
CA TRP A 39 -8.76 -4.85 11.71
C TRP A 39 -9.39 -3.98 12.82
N ARG A 40 -9.54 -2.67 12.59
CA ARG A 40 -10.24 -1.75 13.47
C ARG A 40 -11.75 -1.73 13.16
N GLN A 41 -12.57 -1.43 14.17
CA GLN A 41 -14.01 -1.28 14.01
C GLN A 41 -14.37 -0.17 13.00
N ASN A 42 -13.63 0.94 13.03
CA ASN A 42 -13.70 2.00 12.02
C ASN A 42 -12.48 1.87 11.10
N GLU A 43 -12.70 1.44 9.87
CA GLU A 43 -11.61 1.37 8.90
C GLU A 43 -11.20 2.75 8.38
N GLN A 44 -9.94 2.87 7.96
CA GLN A 44 -9.46 4.03 7.22
C GLN A 44 -10.09 4.05 5.83
N THR A 45 -10.68 5.19 5.45
CA THR A 45 -11.27 5.42 4.13
C THR A 45 -10.70 6.68 3.50
N TYR A 46 -10.87 6.78 2.19
CA TYR A 46 -10.29 7.85 1.38
C TYR A 46 -11.38 8.59 0.62
N ASP A 47 -11.41 9.90 0.72
CA ASP A 47 -12.17 10.73 -0.19
C ASP A 47 -11.26 11.00 -1.39
N ALA A 48 -11.62 10.40 -2.53
CA ALA A 48 -10.73 10.31 -3.68
C ALA A 48 -11.50 10.18 -5.00
N PHE A 49 -10.80 10.53 -6.08
CA PHE A 49 -11.14 10.08 -7.43
C PHE A 49 -10.17 8.94 -7.80
N THR A 50 -10.68 7.82 -8.28
CA THR A 50 -9.85 6.70 -8.73
C THR A 50 -10.33 6.14 -10.07
N VAL A 51 -9.37 5.73 -10.87
CA VAL A 51 -9.56 5.03 -12.14
C VAL A 51 -8.85 3.68 -12.03
N VAL A 52 -9.56 2.61 -12.32
CA VAL A 52 -8.97 1.26 -12.44
C VAL A 52 -9.29 0.74 -13.83
N ASN A 53 -8.26 0.48 -14.61
CA ASN A 53 -8.37 -0.04 -15.97
C ASN A 53 -7.73 -1.44 -16.06
N ARG A 54 -8.41 -2.36 -16.73
CA ARG A 54 -7.98 -3.75 -17.01
C ARG A 54 -8.06 -4.13 -18.48
N SER A 55 -8.10 -3.14 -19.37
CA SER A 55 -8.20 -3.39 -20.82
C SER A 55 -6.90 -3.94 -21.43
N LEU A 56 -5.77 -3.74 -20.77
CA LEU A 56 -4.50 -4.33 -21.18
C LEU A 56 -4.41 -5.77 -20.66
N ALA A 57 -3.96 -6.69 -21.51
CA ALA A 57 -3.84 -8.10 -21.16
C ALA A 57 -3.00 -8.28 -19.88
N GLN A 58 -3.56 -9.01 -18.91
CA GLN A 58 -2.89 -9.36 -17.65
C GLN A 58 -2.35 -8.16 -16.86
N THR A 59 -2.87 -6.94 -17.16
CA THR A 59 -2.41 -5.70 -16.53
C THR A 59 -3.56 -4.97 -15.87
N THR A 60 -3.36 -4.55 -14.64
CA THR A 60 -4.27 -3.62 -13.96
C THR A 60 -3.54 -2.31 -13.72
N VAL A 61 -4.08 -1.23 -14.25
CA VAL A 61 -3.61 0.13 -14.00
C VAL A 61 -4.58 0.81 -13.04
N THR A 62 -4.05 1.30 -11.94
CA THR A 62 -4.79 2.12 -10.98
C THR A 62 -4.15 3.50 -10.92
N ALA A 63 -4.93 4.53 -11.15
CA ALA A 63 -4.55 5.91 -10.94
C ALA A 63 -5.56 6.58 -10.02
N GLY A 64 -5.15 7.50 -9.19
CA GLY A 64 -6.06 8.18 -8.28
C GLY A 64 -5.53 9.51 -7.79
N TYR A 65 -6.43 10.28 -7.23
CA TYR A 65 -6.14 11.52 -6.54
C TYR A 65 -6.90 11.52 -5.22
N ILE A 66 -6.14 11.50 -4.11
CA ILE A 66 -6.68 11.51 -2.75
C ILE A 66 -6.69 12.96 -2.26
N TYR A 67 -7.86 13.44 -1.83
CA TYR A 67 -8.01 14.78 -1.28
C TYR A 67 -8.33 14.79 0.21
N ASN A 68 -8.71 13.64 0.80
CA ASN A 68 -8.84 13.48 2.25
C ASN A 68 -8.69 12.02 2.66
N VAL A 69 -8.11 11.79 3.83
CA VAL A 69 -8.07 10.48 4.50
C VAL A 69 -8.89 10.57 5.79
N ASN A 70 -9.89 9.71 5.91
CA ASN A 70 -10.67 9.55 7.12
C ASN A 70 -10.06 8.40 7.93
N ARG A 71 -9.43 8.74 9.04
CA ARG A 71 -8.68 7.80 9.86
C ARG A 71 -9.58 7.06 10.85
N VAL A 72 -9.01 6.05 11.49
CA VAL A 72 -9.71 5.19 12.47
C VAL A 72 -10.11 5.89 13.78
N PHE A 73 -9.67 7.14 14.00
CA PHE A 73 -9.81 7.86 15.27
C PHE A 73 -11.10 8.69 15.41
N SER A 74 -12.05 8.58 14.48
CA SER A 74 -13.27 9.40 14.43
C SER A 74 -13.04 10.84 13.96
N ASP A 75 -14.10 11.44 13.40
CA ASP A 75 -14.10 12.81 12.90
C ASP A 75 -13.93 13.87 14.00
N GLU A 76 -14.26 13.52 15.25
CA GLU A 76 -14.13 14.41 16.41
C GLU A 76 -12.68 14.52 16.91
N SER A 77 -11.81 13.61 16.46
CA SER A 77 -10.39 13.64 16.84
C SER A 77 -9.62 14.66 16.02
N PRO A 78 -8.71 15.46 16.62
CA PRO A 78 -7.82 16.36 15.88
C PRO A 78 -6.94 15.65 14.83
N VAL A 79 -6.77 14.33 14.97
CA VAL A 79 -6.02 13.48 14.03
C VAL A 79 -6.95 12.51 13.27
N GLY A 80 -8.25 12.77 13.24
CA GLY A 80 -9.25 11.92 12.60
C GLY A 80 -9.26 12.05 11.07
N ASN A 81 -8.82 13.17 10.54
CA ASN A 81 -8.79 13.46 9.11
C ASN A 81 -7.43 14.05 8.71
N PHE A 82 -7.00 13.76 7.49
CA PHE A 82 -5.89 14.45 6.84
C PHE A 82 -6.33 14.98 5.48
N ARG A 83 -6.29 16.30 5.30
CA ARG A 83 -6.46 16.90 3.99
C ARG A 83 -5.22 16.68 3.16
N MET A 84 -5.42 16.30 1.90
CA MET A 84 -4.35 15.86 1.02
C MET A 84 -4.50 16.38 -0.40
N ASN A 85 -3.36 16.50 -1.09
CA ASN A 85 -3.28 16.75 -2.52
C ASN A 85 -2.37 15.69 -3.16
N SER A 86 -2.88 14.45 -3.26
CA SER A 86 -2.02 13.27 -3.41
C SER A 86 -2.37 12.42 -4.62
N PRO A 87 -1.70 12.62 -5.77
CA PRO A 87 -1.80 11.69 -6.88
C PRO A 87 -1.09 10.37 -6.56
N ILE A 88 -1.72 9.28 -6.99
CA ILE A 88 -1.20 7.92 -6.81
C ILE A 88 -1.29 7.12 -8.11
N PHE A 89 -0.31 6.25 -8.32
CA PHE A 89 -0.23 5.35 -9.46
C PHE A 89 0.20 3.96 -9.01
N ASN A 90 -0.42 2.93 -9.59
CA ASN A 90 -0.07 1.54 -9.34
C ASN A 90 -0.35 0.75 -10.62
N VAL A 91 0.64 0.03 -11.11
CA VAL A 91 0.54 -0.81 -12.29
C VAL A 91 0.93 -2.22 -11.90
N LYS A 92 -0.01 -3.14 -11.98
CA LYS A 92 0.16 -4.54 -11.66
C LYS A 92 0.13 -5.37 -12.94
N TYR A 93 1.15 -6.22 -13.13
CA TYR A 93 1.26 -7.16 -14.24
C TYR A 93 1.28 -8.60 -13.72
N ASP A 94 0.29 -9.39 -14.11
CA ASP A 94 0.10 -10.78 -13.69
C ASP A 94 0.48 -11.80 -14.79
N GLY A 95 1.11 -11.36 -15.88
CA GLY A 95 1.41 -12.19 -17.04
C GLY A 95 2.63 -13.11 -16.91
N TRP A 96 3.42 -12.96 -15.88
CA TRP A 96 4.56 -13.84 -15.64
C TRP A 96 4.16 -15.10 -14.89
N ARG A 97 4.60 -16.26 -15.39
CA ARG A 97 4.41 -17.54 -14.66
C ARG A 97 5.12 -17.55 -13.32
N ALA A 98 6.21 -16.79 -13.19
CA ALA A 98 6.97 -16.68 -11.96
C ALA A 98 6.30 -15.80 -10.91
N GLY A 99 5.35 -14.94 -11.26
CA GLY A 99 4.68 -14.10 -10.28
C GLY A 99 4.15 -12.79 -10.84
N THR A 100 3.70 -11.96 -9.94
CA THR A 100 3.13 -10.65 -10.19
C THR A 100 4.19 -9.58 -10.00
N LEU A 101 4.32 -8.69 -10.97
CA LEU A 101 5.14 -7.48 -10.89
C LEU A 101 4.25 -6.27 -10.67
N VAL A 102 4.61 -5.44 -9.71
CA VAL A 102 3.91 -4.18 -9.42
C VAL A 102 4.92 -3.03 -9.42
N GLY A 103 4.65 -2.00 -10.23
CA GLY A 103 5.32 -0.72 -10.16
C GLY A 103 4.38 0.34 -9.61
N TYR A 104 4.85 1.19 -8.72
CA TYR A 104 4.00 2.20 -8.11
C TYR A 104 4.71 3.53 -7.87
N GLY A 105 3.90 4.60 -7.79
CA GLY A 105 4.31 5.93 -7.39
C GLY A 105 3.22 6.59 -6.55
N TYR A 106 3.58 7.01 -5.35
CA TYR A 106 2.69 7.68 -4.41
C TYR A 106 3.28 9.03 -4.04
N LEU A 107 2.60 10.09 -4.44
CA LEU A 107 3.01 11.47 -4.19
C LEU A 107 2.06 12.02 -3.11
N LEU A 108 2.40 11.78 -1.86
CA LEU A 108 1.56 12.13 -0.72
C LEU A 108 1.90 13.55 -0.24
N ASP A 109 0.94 14.45 -0.33
CA ASP A 109 1.05 15.83 0.15
C ASP A 109 -0.03 16.06 1.20
N PHE A 110 0.40 16.31 2.42
CA PHE A 110 -0.45 16.50 3.60
C PHE A 110 -0.53 17.98 3.95
N ASP A 111 -1.69 18.60 3.74
CA ASP A 111 -1.90 20.02 4.08
C ASP A 111 -1.79 20.29 5.58
N ASP A 112 -2.30 19.35 6.39
CA ASP A 112 -2.36 19.49 7.85
C ASP A 112 -1.08 19.00 8.55
N LEU A 113 -0.23 18.19 7.87
CA LEU A 113 1.00 17.60 8.39
C LEU A 113 2.13 17.62 7.35
N PRO A 114 2.65 18.77 6.95
CA PRO A 114 3.64 18.89 5.88
C PRO A 114 4.87 17.99 6.04
N ALA A 115 5.29 17.73 7.29
CA ALA A 115 6.42 16.85 7.60
C ALA A 115 6.21 15.37 7.19
N ASN A 116 4.98 14.97 6.85
CA ASN A 116 4.64 13.64 6.35
C ASN A 116 4.53 13.61 4.81
N SER A 117 4.70 14.76 4.14
CA SER A 117 4.60 14.84 2.68
C SER A 117 5.81 14.18 2.04
N THR A 118 5.56 13.13 1.26
CA THR A 118 6.59 12.28 0.66
C THR A 118 6.24 11.89 -0.77
N ARG A 119 7.25 11.69 -1.59
CA ARG A 119 7.10 10.98 -2.87
C ARG A 119 7.84 9.64 -2.78
N THR A 120 7.12 8.58 -3.08
CA THR A 120 7.63 7.21 -3.00
C THR A 120 7.43 6.54 -4.34
N PHE A 121 8.51 5.97 -4.90
CA PHE A 121 8.45 5.13 -6.09
C PHE A 121 9.02 3.76 -5.76
N GLY A 122 8.34 2.71 -6.20
CA GLY A 122 8.77 1.36 -5.87
C GLY A 122 8.39 0.31 -6.89
N LEU A 123 9.02 -0.84 -6.71
CA LEU A 123 8.81 -2.04 -7.50
C LEU A 123 8.70 -3.24 -6.55
N ARG A 124 7.65 -4.03 -6.73
CA ARG A 124 7.37 -5.24 -5.98
C ARG A 124 7.23 -6.42 -6.93
N PHE A 125 7.88 -7.52 -6.59
CA PHE A 125 7.71 -8.81 -7.25
C PHE A 125 7.31 -9.86 -6.23
N ALA A 126 6.20 -10.55 -6.43
CA ALA A 126 5.73 -11.59 -5.54
C ALA A 126 5.21 -12.78 -6.33
N GLY A 127 5.55 -13.97 -5.88
CA GLY A 127 5.15 -15.17 -6.61
C GLY A 127 5.27 -16.44 -5.81
N GLY A 128 5.08 -17.54 -6.52
CA GLY A 128 5.30 -18.86 -5.97
C GLY A 128 5.37 -19.90 -7.07
N MET A 129 6.27 -20.87 -6.89
CA MET A 129 6.52 -21.96 -7.82
C MET A 129 6.28 -23.31 -7.16
N PRO A 130 5.68 -24.28 -7.86
CA PRO A 130 5.65 -25.66 -7.39
C PRO A 130 7.07 -26.17 -7.10
N PHE A 131 7.22 -26.86 -6.00
CA PHE A 131 8.47 -27.48 -5.56
C PHE A 131 8.18 -28.89 -5.06
N GLY A 132 8.34 -29.89 -5.92
CA GLY A 132 7.86 -31.24 -5.67
C GLY A 132 6.35 -31.37 -5.83
N ASP A 133 5.77 -32.47 -5.29
CA ASP A 133 4.37 -32.83 -5.55
C ASP A 133 3.37 -32.02 -4.71
N ASP A 134 3.71 -31.72 -3.45
CA ASP A 134 2.79 -31.08 -2.50
C ASP A 134 3.30 -29.73 -1.94
N LEU A 135 4.43 -29.24 -2.42
CA LEU A 135 5.04 -28.00 -1.93
C LEU A 135 4.97 -26.89 -2.96
N LYS A 136 4.82 -25.68 -2.46
CA LYS A 136 4.96 -24.46 -3.23
C LYS A 136 5.94 -23.52 -2.54
N ALA A 137 7.02 -23.18 -3.23
CA ALA A 137 7.92 -22.12 -2.78
C ALA A 137 7.25 -20.77 -3.00
N LEU A 138 7.32 -19.89 -2.00
CA LEU A 138 6.79 -18.52 -2.04
C LEU A 138 7.94 -17.55 -1.93
N TYR A 139 7.83 -16.41 -2.60
CA TYR A 139 8.82 -15.34 -2.52
C TYR A 139 8.20 -13.98 -2.76
N THR A 140 8.78 -12.98 -2.10
CA THR A 140 8.47 -11.57 -2.32
C THR A 140 9.75 -10.76 -2.24
N LEU A 141 9.95 -9.88 -3.21
CA LEU A 141 11.00 -8.87 -3.21
C LEU A 141 10.36 -7.51 -3.47
N GLU A 142 10.75 -6.51 -2.70
CA GLU A 142 10.26 -5.14 -2.89
C GLU A 142 11.37 -4.14 -2.59
N TYR A 143 11.43 -3.12 -3.42
CA TYR A 143 12.28 -1.96 -3.21
C TYR A 143 11.49 -0.70 -3.46
N ALA A 144 11.68 0.31 -2.60
CA ALA A 144 11.18 1.65 -2.86
C ALA A 144 12.19 2.71 -2.45
N SER A 145 12.17 3.82 -3.17
CA SER A 145 12.85 5.05 -2.81
C SER A 145 11.83 6.10 -2.42
N GLN A 146 12.10 6.82 -1.33
CA GLN A 146 11.25 7.87 -0.81
C GLN A 146 12.06 9.13 -0.58
N SER A 147 11.53 10.27 -1.00
CA SER A 147 12.09 11.58 -0.68
C SER A 147 10.99 12.52 -0.21
N ASP A 148 11.39 13.68 0.26
CA ASP A 148 10.50 14.79 0.55
C ASP A 148 9.66 15.19 -0.67
N TYR A 149 8.49 15.75 -0.39
CA TYR A 149 7.60 16.23 -1.42
C TYR A 149 6.93 17.54 -0.99
N ARG A 150 6.84 18.50 -1.94
CA ARG A 150 6.17 19.80 -1.79
C ARG A 150 6.56 20.55 -0.51
N SER A 151 5.60 20.66 0.43
CA SER A 151 5.72 21.46 1.66
C SER A 151 6.49 20.78 2.79
N ASN A 152 7.10 19.62 2.57
CA ASN A 152 7.91 18.97 3.59
C ASN A 152 9.11 19.86 3.96
N PRO A 153 9.29 20.20 5.25
CA PRO A 153 10.38 21.08 5.68
C PRO A 153 11.76 20.41 5.70
N ALA A 154 11.83 19.10 5.54
CA ALA A 154 13.07 18.32 5.53
C ALA A 154 13.43 17.89 4.10
N ASP A 155 14.73 17.84 3.81
CA ASP A 155 15.28 17.25 2.59
C ASP A 155 15.87 15.89 2.94
N PHE A 156 15.41 14.81 2.28
CA PHE A 156 15.88 13.46 2.53
C PHE A 156 15.67 12.55 1.32
N ASN A 157 16.47 11.50 1.29
CA ASN A 157 16.30 10.37 0.37
C ASN A 157 16.53 9.08 1.15
N LEU A 158 15.50 8.24 1.24
CA LEU A 158 15.46 7.04 2.05
C LEU A 158 15.00 5.86 1.21
N ASN A 159 15.35 4.65 1.66
CA ASN A 159 15.07 3.44 0.94
C ASN A 159 14.30 2.42 1.79
N TYR A 160 13.47 1.66 1.12
CA TYR A 160 12.74 0.53 1.66
C TYR A 160 13.14 -0.74 0.94
N TYR A 161 13.36 -1.80 1.69
CA TYR A 161 13.69 -3.12 1.18
C TYR A 161 12.84 -4.17 1.89
N LEU A 162 12.29 -5.10 1.12
CA LEU A 162 11.62 -6.30 1.62
C LEU A 162 12.15 -7.51 0.85
N ALA A 163 12.55 -8.53 1.58
CA ALA A 163 12.82 -9.86 1.04
C ALA A 163 12.10 -10.90 1.91
N GLU A 164 11.22 -11.68 1.31
CA GLU A 164 10.47 -12.74 1.98
C GLU A 164 10.58 -14.03 1.18
N GLY A 165 10.81 -15.13 1.86
CA GLY A 165 10.77 -16.48 1.31
C GLY A 165 9.86 -17.36 2.15
N GLY A 166 9.27 -18.38 1.54
CA GLY A 166 8.40 -19.29 2.28
C GLY A 166 8.06 -20.57 1.54
N ILE A 167 7.38 -21.44 2.26
CA ILE A 167 6.84 -22.70 1.73
C ILE A 167 5.36 -22.82 2.11
N ASN A 168 4.59 -23.38 1.19
CA ASN A 168 3.19 -23.73 1.40
C ASN A 168 2.99 -25.21 1.06
N THR A 169 2.36 -25.96 1.97
CA THR A 169 2.06 -27.40 1.82
C THR A 169 0.58 -27.65 1.50
N GLY A 170 -0.18 -26.61 1.16
CA GLY A 170 -1.64 -26.68 1.07
C GLY A 170 -2.34 -26.56 2.43
N ARG A 171 -1.80 -27.18 3.48
CA ARG A 171 -2.33 -27.08 4.85
C ARG A 171 -1.61 -26.02 5.69
N PHE A 172 -0.32 -25.90 5.51
CA PHE A 172 0.53 -25.00 6.29
C PHE A 172 1.29 -24.05 5.38
N THR A 173 1.42 -22.82 5.82
CA THR A 173 2.30 -21.84 5.18
C THR A 173 3.30 -21.34 6.22
N ALA A 174 4.57 -21.43 5.88
CA ALA A 174 5.66 -20.84 6.66
C ALA A 174 6.40 -19.81 5.80
N LYS A 175 6.65 -18.63 6.35
CA LYS A 175 7.36 -17.55 5.66
C LYS A 175 8.38 -16.94 6.61
N LEU A 176 9.55 -16.64 6.08
CA LEU A 176 10.60 -15.86 6.74
C LEU A 176 10.85 -14.62 5.91
N GLY A 177 10.90 -13.45 6.55
CA GLY A 177 11.13 -12.20 5.86
C GLY A 177 12.11 -11.29 6.59
N TYR A 178 12.68 -10.40 5.82
CA TYR A 178 13.50 -9.29 6.27
C TYR A 178 12.96 -8.00 5.65
N GLU A 179 12.69 -7.01 6.48
CA GLU A 179 12.22 -5.68 6.08
C GLU A 179 13.13 -4.62 6.66
N LEU A 180 13.47 -3.64 5.84
CA LEU A 180 14.28 -2.49 6.23
C LEU A 180 13.64 -1.20 5.74
N LEU A 181 13.30 -0.32 6.67
CA LEU A 181 12.95 1.07 6.43
C LEU A 181 14.14 1.91 6.84
N SER A 182 14.88 2.45 5.86
CA SER A 182 16.08 3.20 6.18
C SER A 182 15.79 4.53 6.86
N GLY A 183 16.78 5.04 7.58
CA GLY A 183 16.76 6.36 8.20
C GLY A 183 18.08 7.08 7.98
N ASN A 184 18.10 8.38 8.20
CA ASN A 184 19.31 9.23 8.12
C ASN A 184 19.69 9.85 9.48
N GLY A 185 19.15 9.34 10.58
CA GLY A 185 19.35 9.86 11.93
C GLY A 185 18.37 10.97 12.36
N SER A 186 17.74 11.66 11.41
CA SER A 186 16.72 12.68 11.67
C SER A 186 15.34 12.33 11.12
N LYS A 187 15.30 11.54 10.06
CA LYS A 187 14.07 11.03 9.40
C LYS A 187 14.21 9.54 9.14
N ALA A 188 13.10 8.83 9.26
CA ALA A 188 12.96 7.46 8.83
C ALA A 188 12.01 7.38 7.63
N PHE A 189 12.12 6.33 6.83
CA PHE A 189 11.19 6.01 5.76
C PHE A 189 9.76 5.92 6.32
N GLN A 190 8.80 6.59 5.70
CA GLN A 190 7.46 6.79 6.24
C GLN A 190 6.40 6.05 5.43
N THR A 191 5.45 5.45 6.12
CA THR A 191 4.27 4.81 5.51
C THR A 191 2.98 5.25 6.22
N PRO A 192 2.63 6.56 6.16
CA PRO A 192 1.58 7.15 6.99
C PRO A 192 0.16 6.63 6.71
N LEU A 193 -0.05 5.99 5.56
CA LEU A 193 -1.34 5.43 5.14
C LEU A 193 -1.37 3.90 5.19
N ALA A 194 -0.35 3.26 5.77
CA ALA A 194 -0.24 1.81 5.89
C ALA A 194 -1.27 1.21 6.85
N THR A 195 -1.55 -0.08 6.65
CA THR A 195 -2.13 -0.93 7.69
C THR A 195 -1.00 -1.54 8.52
N LEU A 196 -0.38 -0.72 9.38
CA LEU A 196 0.87 -1.05 10.08
C LEU A 196 0.83 -2.38 10.82
N HIS A 197 -0.26 -2.65 11.55
CA HIS A 197 -0.41 -3.90 12.31
C HIS A 197 -0.40 -5.17 11.46
N ALA A 198 -0.70 -5.07 10.18
CA ALA A 198 -0.65 -6.21 9.24
C ALA A 198 0.80 -6.61 8.88
N MET A 199 1.78 -5.77 9.20
CA MET A 199 3.20 -6.02 8.92
C MET A 199 3.86 -6.66 10.15
N ASN A 200 4.65 -5.92 10.88
CA ASN A 200 5.44 -6.43 12.00
C ASN A 200 4.83 -6.12 13.38
N GLY A 201 3.55 -5.71 13.42
CA GLY A 201 2.87 -5.32 14.65
C GLY A 201 3.55 -4.11 15.28
N TRP A 202 4.20 -4.30 16.43
CA TRP A 202 4.87 -3.25 17.19
C TRP A 202 6.31 -2.95 16.72
N ALA A 203 6.86 -3.75 15.81
CA ALA A 203 8.24 -3.64 15.32
C ALA A 203 8.39 -2.75 14.07
N ASP A 204 7.38 -1.98 13.70
CA ASP A 204 7.46 -1.05 12.57
C ASP A 204 8.46 0.09 12.84
N GLY A 205 9.38 0.28 11.91
CA GLY A 205 10.35 1.37 11.94
C GLY A 205 11.80 0.96 12.22
N GLU A 206 12.03 -0.32 12.53
CA GLU A 206 13.36 -0.90 12.69
C GLU A 206 13.58 -2.05 11.69
N PRO A 207 14.84 -2.38 11.35
CA PRO A 207 15.12 -3.60 10.59
C PRO A 207 14.54 -4.81 11.31
N ALA A 208 13.66 -5.55 10.65
CA ALA A 208 12.94 -6.63 11.30
C ALA A 208 13.08 -7.95 10.56
N TRP A 209 13.28 -9.02 11.33
CA TRP A 209 13.12 -10.40 10.89
C TRP A 209 11.82 -10.94 11.46
N TRP A 210 11.04 -11.64 10.66
CA TRP A 210 9.83 -12.30 11.14
C TRP A 210 9.69 -13.71 10.60
N LEU A 211 9.05 -14.54 11.39
CA LEU A 211 8.58 -15.86 11.00
C LEU A 211 7.05 -15.87 11.08
N ASN A 212 6.40 -16.14 9.97
CA ASN A 212 4.95 -16.29 9.89
C ASN A 212 4.60 -17.75 9.64
N LEU A 213 3.79 -18.32 10.53
CA LEU A 213 3.28 -19.69 10.44
C LEU A 213 1.75 -19.63 10.39
N GLN A 214 1.16 -20.25 9.37
CA GLN A 214 -0.29 -20.35 9.18
C GLN A 214 -0.67 -21.82 8.94
N ALA A 215 -1.73 -22.25 9.60
CA ALA A 215 -2.31 -23.59 9.50
C ALA A 215 -3.70 -23.55 8.85
#